data_f6e210e7cc5d4e360836a4b3ff4669fe
#
_entry.id   f6e210e7cc5d4e360836a4b3ff4669fe
#
_cell.length_a   1.000
_cell.length_b   1.000
_cell.length_c   1.000
_cell.angle_alpha   90.00
_cell.angle_beta   90.00
_cell.angle_gamma   90.00
#
_symmetry.space_group_name_H-M   'P 1'
#
loop_
_entity.id
_entity.type
_entity.pdbx_description
1 polymer ?
#
loop_
_entity_poly.entity_id
_entity_poly.type
_entity_poly.pdbx_seq_one_letter_code
_entity_poly.pdbx_strand_id
1 'polypeptide(L)'
;MLKKLSKSVRWLIILLIVALAASLGASLVNNSFFGVNVDKISFETERGELSGYLYMPRGVDDNNPAPAVVLTHGYLNNAEMQEIGAIELSRRGYVVLAFDQYDHGDSEWDTPAAFNFYVNSVYDAVTYMYDQDYVLKDDDGNAMIGVSGHSMGGFSSIYAVIFDEMQFAVSGYRMIAASLPVGADFRYVFTPAIETYFQTRSSGMIAAHYDQFFFDNDSGAEGSVRYKDFTKDSVGLAFLGRTVEGEAEAGVFYDMDGGQRVIYTPDETHPQNTWSLETGENMIEFFEEAFTYQLDLYNLGTLADYDIQTGSTGQVWWLKEAFTGIGLVALFMMIIPVFGLISSLPVFNKVYADGK
;
A
#
# COMPACT_ATOMS: atom_id res chain seq x y z
N MET A 1 26.31 31.15 -23.85
CA MET A 1 26.63 29.91 -24.56
C MET A 1 25.41 29.33 -25.30
N LEU A 2 24.27 29.17 -24.70
CA LEU A 2 23.04 28.61 -25.28
C LEU A 2 22.51 29.34 -26.55
N LYS A 3 22.73 30.66 -26.68
CA LYS A 3 22.26 31.43 -27.85
C LYS A 3 22.90 31.03 -29.19
N LYS A 4 24.02 30.28 -29.19
CA LYS A 4 24.71 29.81 -30.42
C LYS A 4 24.23 28.42 -30.86
N LEU A 5 23.42 27.73 -30.04
CA LEU A 5 22.90 26.39 -30.35
C LEU A 5 21.64 26.47 -31.24
N SER A 6 21.36 25.45 -32.03
CA SER A 6 20.12 25.34 -32.78
C SER A 6 18.91 25.37 -31.84
N LYS A 7 17.73 25.76 -32.33
CA LYS A 7 16.50 25.81 -31.52
C LYS A 7 16.18 24.42 -30.92
N SER A 8 16.31 23.36 -31.71
CA SER A 8 16.07 21.98 -31.25
C SER A 8 17.03 21.56 -30.12
N VAL A 9 18.33 21.83 -30.25
CA VAL A 9 19.31 21.53 -29.21
C VAL A 9 19.02 22.29 -27.91
N ARG A 10 18.61 23.54 -27.99
CA ARG A 10 18.26 24.34 -26.80
C ARG A 10 17.06 23.76 -26.06
N TRP A 11 15.98 23.42 -26.81
CA TRP A 11 14.80 22.81 -26.20
C TRP A 11 15.10 21.45 -25.61
N LEU A 12 15.90 20.62 -26.28
CA LEU A 12 16.29 19.31 -25.75
C LEU A 12 17.05 19.42 -24.43
N ILE A 13 17.99 20.38 -24.33
CA ILE A 13 18.73 20.64 -23.08
C ILE A 13 17.77 21.10 -21.95
N ILE A 14 16.86 22.01 -22.24
CA ILE A 14 15.91 22.51 -21.25
C ILE A 14 15.02 21.39 -20.74
N LEU A 15 14.43 20.61 -21.64
CA LEU A 15 13.54 19.51 -21.30
C LEU A 15 14.27 18.39 -20.54
N LEU A 16 15.52 18.09 -20.89
CA LEU A 16 16.36 17.16 -20.15
C LEU A 16 16.61 17.64 -18.70
N ILE A 17 16.92 18.94 -18.53
CA ILE A 17 17.11 19.52 -17.20
C ILE A 17 15.80 19.41 -16.39
N VAL A 18 14.65 19.70 -17.00
CA VAL A 18 13.34 19.58 -16.34
C VAL A 18 13.07 18.12 -15.93
N ALA A 19 13.30 17.16 -16.84
CA ALA A 19 13.10 15.74 -16.53
C ALA A 19 14.02 15.26 -15.40
N LEU A 20 15.30 15.62 -15.43
CA LEU A 20 16.26 15.28 -14.37
C LEU A 20 15.91 15.93 -13.03
N ALA A 21 15.50 17.19 -13.03
CA ALA A 21 15.06 17.87 -11.81
C ALA A 21 13.77 17.24 -11.24
N ALA A 22 12.84 16.89 -12.10
CA ALA A 22 11.62 16.17 -11.71
C ALA A 22 11.93 14.78 -11.13
N SER A 23 12.79 14.00 -11.79
CA SER A 23 13.23 12.69 -11.26
C SER A 23 13.90 12.83 -9.89
N LEU A 24 14.76 13.84 -9.72
CA LEU A 24 15.38 14.10 -8.41
C LEU A 24 14.33 14.48 -7.36
N GLY A 25 13.37 15.34 -7.72
CA GLY A 25 12.28 15.73 -6.83
C GLY A 25 11.44 14.54 -6.39
N ALA A 26 11.04 13.68 -7.33
CA ALA A 26 10.31 12.43 -7.04
C ALA A 26 11.11 11.51 -6.11
N SER A 27 12.40 11.30 -6.38
CA SER A 27 13.29 10.50 -5.54
C SER A 27 13.43 11.05 -4.12
N LEU A 28 13.56 12.37 -3.97
CA LEU A 28 13.65 13.01 -2.65
C LEU A 28 12.36 12.85 -1.83
N VAL A 29 11.20 12.93 -2.47
CA VAL A 29 9.93 12.67 -1.78
C VAL A 29 9.82 11.20 -1.40
N ASN A 30 10.15 10.28 -2.31
CA ASN A 30 10.06 8.84 -2.08
C ASN A 30 10.90 8.36 -0.89
N ASN A 31 12.08 8.95 -0.69
CA ASN A 31 12.97 8.65 0.44
C ASN A 31 12.85 9.64 1.61
N SER A 32 11.74 10.39 1.67
CA SER A 32 11.48 11.37 2.73
C SER A 32 12.66 12.32 2.99
N PHE A 33 13.24 12.85 1.92
CA PHE A 33 14.42 13.75 1.97
C PHE A 33 15.60 13.12 2.73
N PHE A 34 15.91 11.86 2.40
CA PHE A 34 16.92 11.00 3.04
C PHE A 34 16.59 10.57 4.48
N GLY A 35 15.35 10.74 4.92
CA GLY A 35 14.87 10.21 6.20
C GLY A 35 14.56 8.71 6.17
N VAL A 36 14.40 8.15 4.97
CA VAL A 36 14.09 6.73 4.74
C VAL A 36 15.05 6.17 3.68
N ASN A 37 15.64 5.01 3.94
CA ASN A 37 16.32 4.23 2.90
C ASN A 37 15.26 3.42 2.16
N VAL A 38 15.30 3.45 0.83
CA VAL A 38 14.39 2.69 -0.02
C VAL A 38 15.22 1.77 -0.89
N ASP A 39 15.14 0.49 -0.61
CA ASP A 39 15.90 -0.55 -1.29
C ASP A 39 14.95 -1.49 -2.04
N LYS A 40 15.27 -1.78 -3.30
CA LYS A 40 14.62 -2.87 -4.02
C LYS A 40 15.21 -4.18 -3.53
N ILE A 41 14.35 -5.09 -3.07
CA ILE A 41 14.73 -6.38 -2.55
C ILE A 41 14.00 -7.51 -3.27
N SER A 42 14.61 -8.69 -3.29
CA SER A 42 13.95 -9.96 -3.58
C SER A 42 14.22 -10.92 -2.43
N PHE A 43 13.27 -11.75 -2.12
CA PHE A 43 13.38 -12.72 -1.04
C PHE A 43 12.66 -14.02 -1.37
N GLU A 44 13.31 -15.12 -1.00
CA GLU A 44 12.77 -16.46 -1.17
C GLU A 44 11.67 -16.75 -0.15
N THR A 45 10.65 -17.43 -0.60
CA THR A 45 9.57 -17.96 0.23
C THR A 45 9.42 -19.48 -0.03
N GLU A 46 8.56 -20.16 0.72
CA GLU A 46 8.26 -21.57 0.46
C GLU A 46 7.62 -21.81 -0.92
N ARG A 47 7.06 -20.75 -1.56
CA ARG A 47 6.28 -20.84 -2.80
C ARG A 47 6.94 -20.24 -4.02
N GLY A 48 8.05 -19.54 -3.85
CA GLY A 48 8.78 -18.85 -4.90
C GLY A 48 9.39 -17.53 -4.42
N GLU A 49 10.06 -16.80 -5.31
CA GLU A 49 10.66 -15.51 -5.01
C GLU A 49 9.61 -14.38 -5.08
N LEU A 50 9.58 -13.54 -4.05
CA LEU A 50 8.86 -12.28 -4.05
C LEU A 50 9.83 -11.11 -4.17
N SER A 51 9.41 -10.04 -4.84
CA SER A 51 10.18 -8.82 -5.03
C SER A 51 9.39 -7.59 -4.57
N GLY A 52 10.09 -6.56 -4.11
CA GLY A 52 9.43 -5.34 -3.65
C GLY A 52 10.40 -4.25 -3.23
N TYR A 53 9.88 -3.26 -2.55
CA TYR A 53 10.64 -2.14 -2.01
C TYR A 53 10.52 -2.13 -0.49
N LEU A 54 11.68 -2.21 0.17
CA LEU A 54 11.80 -2.05 1.61
C LEU A 54 12.11 -0.60 1.94
N TYR A 55 11.22 0.04 2.67
CA TYR A 55 11.35 1.40 3.18
C TYR A 55 11.79 1.32 4.63
N MET A 56 13.04 1.63 4.90
CA MET A 56 13.66 1.55 6.21
C MET A 56 13.89 2.95 6.78
N PRO A 57 13.15 3.38 7.82
CA PRO A 57 13.39 4.66 8.48
C PRO A 57 14.78 4.75 9.07
N ARG A 58 15.39 5.93 9.09
CA ARG A 58 16.69 6.13 9.72
C ARG A 58 16.61 5.88 11.21
N GLY A 59 17.58 5.13 11.74
CA GLY A 59 17.68 4.78 13.14
C GLY A 59 17.05 3.44 13.48
N VAL A 60 16.25 2.87 12.57
CA VAL A 60 15.74 1.49 12.73
C VAL A 60 16.81 0.52 12.26
N ASP A 61 17.15 -0.44 13.12
CA ASP A 61 18.07 -1.55 12.87
C ASP A 61 17.77 -2.70 13.86
N ASP A 62 18.57 -3.76 13.83
CA ASP A 62 18.42 -4.94 14.69
C ASP A 62 18.54 -4.64 16.20
N ASN A 63 19.12 -3.50 16.58
CA ASN A 63 19.21 -3.06 17.99
C ASN A 63 18.14 -2.03 18.36
N ASN A 64 17.45 -1.50 17.38
CA ASN A 64 16.39 -0.52 17.55
C ASN A 64 15.22 -0.87 16.58
N PRO A 65 14.52 -1.99 16.85
CA PRO A 65 13.42 -2.45 15.99
C PRO A 65 12.21 -1.52 16.04
N ALA A 66 11.40 -1.54 14.99
CA ALA A 66 10.16 -0.76 14.91
C ALA A 66 8.99 -1.62 14.43
N PRO A 67 7.73 -1.18 14.69
CA PRO A 67 6.56 -1.74 14.03
C PRO A 67 6.69 -1.70 12.52
N ALA A 68 6.21 -2.74 11.83
CA ALA A 68 6.32 -2.89 10.39
C ALA A 68 4.95 -2.96 9.72
N VAL A 69 4.87 -2.57 8.43
CA VAL A 69 3.66 -2.70 7.63
C VAL A 69 4.00 -3.35 6.28
N VAL A 70 3.27 -4.40 5.93
CA VAL A 70 3.35 -5.09 4.65
C VAL A 70 2.21 -4.63 3.77
N LEU A 71 2.53 -4.10 2.58
CA LEU A 71 1.58 -3.52 1.63
C LEU A 71 1.63 -4.25 0.30
N THR A 72 0.47 -4.52 -0.30
CA THR A 72 0.43 -5.11 -1.63
C THR A 72 -0.71 -4.58 -2.49
N HIS A 73 -0.54 -4.73 -3.79
CA HIS A 73 -1.39 -4.19 -4.84
C HIS A 73 -2.57 -5.10 -5.21
N GLY A 74 -3.49 -4.56 -6.02
CA GLY A 74 -4.60 -5.30 -6.64
C GLY A 74 -4.19 -6.04 -7.92
N TYR A 75 -5.16 -6.71 -8.54
CA TYR A 75 -4.97 -7.45 -9.77
C TYR A 75 -4.43 -6.56 -10.92
N LEU A 76 -3.45 -7.06 -11.68
CA LEU A 76 -2.77 -6.37 -12.79
C LEU A 76 -2.05 -5.06 -12.40
N ASN A 77 -1.67 -4.92 -11.15
CA ASN A 77 -0.87 -3.82 -10.63
C ASN A 77 0.51 -4.31 -10.15
N ASN A 78 1.23 -3.47 -9.45
CA ASN A 78 2.56 -3.74 -8.90
C ASN A 78 2.75 -2.96 -7.58
N ALA A 79 3.90 -3.14 -6.94
CA ALA A 79 4.24 -2.56 -5.64
C ALA A 79 4.14 -1.03 -5.61
N GLU A 80 4.45 -0.34 -6.71
CA GLU A 80 4.40 1.12 -6.79
C GLU A 80 2.99 1.69 -6.59
N MET A 81 1.93 0.90 -6.80
CA MET A 81 0.57 1.32 -6.50
C MET A 81 0.29 1.48 -4.99
N GLN A 82 1.22 1.07 -4.13
CA GLN A 82 1.12 1.22 -2.67
C GLN A 82 1.92 2.42 -2.13
N GLU A 83 2.31 3.36 -2.99
CA GLU A 83 3.14 4.51 -2.62
C GLU A 83 2.54 5.39 -1.52
N ILE A 84 1.21 5.52 -1.44
CA ILE A 84 0.52 6.25 -0.37
C ILE A 84 0.98 5.70 0.98
N GLY A 85 0.72 4.42 1.22
CA GLY A 85 1.11 3.76 2.46
C GLY A 85 2.62 3.69 2.64
N ALA A 86 3.35 3.34 1.58
CA ALA A 86 4.80 3.17 1.65
C ALA A 86 5.53 4.46 2.05
N ILE A 87 5.21 5.58 1.42
CA ILE A 87 5.81 6.88 1.72
C ILE A 87 5.31 7.42 3.06
N GLU A 88 3.99 7.40 3.29
CA GLU A 88 3.41 8.07 4.45
C GLU A 88 3.67 7.34 5.76
N LEU A 89 3.66 6.01 5.77
CA LEU A 89 3.97 5.24 6.97
C LEU A 89 5.47 5.24 7.26
N SER A 90 6.32 5.03 6.23
CA SER A 90 7.77 4.99 6.46
C SER A 90 8.35 6.33 6.94
N ARG A 91 7.85 7.46 6.40
CA ARG A 91 8.27 8.78 6.88
C ARG A 91 7.83 9.08 8.32
N ARG A 92 6.87 8.33 8.82
CA ARG A 92 6.42 8.41 10.22
C ARG A 92 7.17 7.47 11.16
N GLY A 93 8.03 6.61 10.65
CA GLY A 93 8.88 5.75 11.46
C GLY A 93 8.57 4.25 11.37
N TYR A 94 7.53 3.84 10.64
CA TYR A 94 7.24 2.43 10.41
C TYR A 94 8.19 1.85 9.37
N VAL A 95 8.65 0.62 9.57
CA VAL A 95 9.27 -0.16 8.48
C VAL A 95 8.18 -0.58 7.51
N VAL A 96 8.37 -0.35 6.21
CA VAL A 96 7.34 -0.73 5.23
C VAL A 96 7.94 -1.60 4.13
N LEU A 97 7.29 -2.73 3.88
CA LEU A 97 7.52 -3.57 2.70
C LEU A 97 6.34 -3.43 1.74
N ALA A 98 6.56 -2.76 0.60
CA ALA A 98 5.63 -2.74 -0.51
C ALA A 98 6.11 -3.73 -1.57
N PHE A 99 5.35 -4.78 -1.88
CA PHE A 99 5.83 -5.88 -2.71
C PHE A 99 4.88 -6.27 -3.83
N ASP A 100 5.44 -6.88 -4.86
CA ASP A 100 4.71 -7.50 -5.97
C ASP A 100 4.21 -8.88 -5.57
N GLN A 101 2.93 -9.16 -5.78
CA GLN A 101 2.39 -10.50 -5.58
C GLN A 101 2.95 -11.48 -6.62
N TYR A 102 2.87 -12.78 -6.38
CA TYR A 102 3.24 -13.78 -7.39
C TYR A 102 2.53 -13.51 -8.72
N ASP A 103 3.21 -13.78 -9.81
CA ASP A 103 2.72 -13.56 -11.18
C ASP A 103 2.46 -12.07 -11.52
N HIS A 104 3.09 -11.15 -10.77
CA HIS A 104 3.02 -9.70 -10.98
C HIS A 104 4.39 -9.07 -10.81
N GLY A 105 4.60 -7.93 -11.47
CA GLY A 105 5.78 -7.10 -11.35
C GLY A 105 7.08 -7.88 -11.55
N ASP A 106 7.98 -7.77 -10.58
CA ASP A 106 9.29 -8.44 -10.58
C ASP A 106 9.34 -9.70 -9.71
N SER A 107 8.21 -10.10 -9.11
CA SER A 107 8.09 -11.38 -8.40
C SER A 107 8.05 -12.55 -9.37
N GLU A 108 8.30 -13.76 -8.87
CA GLU A 108 8.36 -14.95 -9.69
C GLU A 108 7.04 -15.25 -10.39
N TRP A 109 7.12 -15.64 -11.66
CA TRP A 109 6.01 -15.97 -12.54
C TRP A 109 5.90 -17.50 -12.68
N ASP A 110 4.69 -17.97 -13.03
CA ASP A 110 4.42 -19.41 -13.27
C ASP A 110 4.67 -20.32 -12.05
N THR A 111 4.68 -19.76 -10.83
CA THR A 111 4.76 -20.57 -9.60
C THR A 111 3.43 -21.26 -9.33
N PRO A 112 3.38 -22.32 -8.52
CA PRO A 112 2.11 -22.88 -8.03
C PRO A 112 1.27 -21.87 -7.24
N ALA A 113 1.90 -20.87 -6.63
CA ALA A 113 1.22 -19.79 -5.90
C ALA A 113 0.64 -18.72 -6.83
N ALA A 114 1.18 -18.54 -8.04
CA ALA A 114 0.73 -17.54 -9.01
C ALA A 114 -0.75 -17.70 -9.38
N PHE A 115 -1.27 -18.91 -9.40
CA PHE A 115 -2.69 -19.17 -9.64
C PHE A 115 -3.60 -18.63 -8.53
N ASN A 116 -3.12 -18.60 -7.28
CA ASN A 116 -3.84 -18.11 -6.11
C ASN A 116 -3.04 -17.03 -5.36
N PHE A 117 -2.45 -16.10 -6.10
CA PHE A 117 -1.58 -15.05 -5.55
C PHE A 117 -2.23 -14.30 -4.37
N TYR A 118 -3.52 -13.95 -4.49
CA TYR A 118 -4.28 -13.24 -3.46
C TYR A 118 -4.57 -14.07 -2.20
N VAL A 119 -4.23 -15.35 -2.17
CA VAL A 119 -4.40 -16.20 -0.98
C VAL A 119 -3.12 -16.25 -0.14
N ASN A 120 -1.96 -16.28 -0.79
CA ASN A 120 -0.70 -16.63 -0.12
C ASN A 120 0.29 -15.47 0.02
N SER A 121 0.32 -14.55 -0.95
CA SER A 121 1.43 -13.60 -1.10
C SER A 121 1.70 -12.74 0.14
N VAL A 122 0.65 -12.21 0.79
CA VAL A 122 0.84 -11.37 1.99
C VAL A 122 1.35 -12.18 3.16
N TYR A 123 0.85 -13.41 3.34
CA TYR A 123 1.33 -14.26 4.43
C TYR A 123 2.79 -14.64 4.25
N ASP A 124 3.23 -14.95 3.04
CA ASP A 124 4.62 -15.25 2.73
C ASP A 124 5.54 -14.04 2.97
N ALA A 125 5.09 -12.85 2.57
CA ALA A 125 5.79 -11.60 2.84
C ALA A 125 5.84 -11.26 4.35
N VAL A 126 4.77 -11.54 5.10
CA VAL A 126 4.75 -11.40 6.56
C VAL A 126 5.74 -12.35 7.21
N THR A 127 5.81 -13.61 6.76
CA THR A 127 6.78 -14.59 7.28
C THR A 127 8.22 -14.11 7.07
N TYR A 128 8.53 -13.58 5.88
CA TYR A 128 9.84 -12.96 5.62
C TYR A 128 10.12 -11.79 6.57
N MET A 129 9.16 -10.88 6.75
CA MET A 129 9.32 -9.72 7.65
C MET A 129 9.44 -10.15 9.11
N TYR A 130 8.72 -11.17 9.53
CA TYR A 130 8.81 -11.71 10.88
C TYR A 130 10.21 -12.21 11.21
N ASP A 131 10.92 -12.79 10.26
CA ASP A 131 12.29 -13.30 10.46
C ASP A 131 13.34 -12.19 10.59
N GLN A 132 12.98 -10.92 10.36
CA GLN A 132 13.91 -9.81 10.45
C GLN A 132 14.03 -9.28 11.89
N ASP A 133 15.25 -9.07 12.36
CA ASP A 133 15.53 -8.57 13.71
C ASP A 133 15.14 -7.09 13.91
N TYR A 134 15.04 -6.32 12.83
CA TYR A 134 14.55 -4.93 12.86
C TYR A 134 13.03 -4.79 12.98
N VAL A 135 12.27 -5.87 12.97
CA VAL A 135 10.82 -5.87 13.22
C VAL A 135 10.56 -6.10 14.70
N LEU A 136 9.78 -5.20 15.29
CA LEU A 136 9.46 -5.23 16.71
C LEU A 136 8.64 -6.47 17.09
N LYS A 137 9.08 -7.17 18.12
CA LYS A 137 8.42 -8.34 18.72
C LYS A 137 8.43 -8.24 20.24
N ASP A 138 7.45 -8.85 20.88
CA ASP A 138 7.50 -9.06 22.33
C ASP A 138 8.35 -10.28 22.71
N ASP A 139 8.52 -10.52 24.02
CA ASP A 139 9.29 -11.65 24.54
C ASP A 139 8.66 -13.02 24.24
N ASP A 140 7.37 -13.06 23.94
CA ASP A 140 6.63 -14.28 23.60
C ASP A 140 6.64 -14.55 22.07
N GLY A 141 7.22 -13.65 21.29
CA GLY A 141 7.36 -13.75 19.82
C GLY A 141 6.20 -13.13 19.03
N ASN A 142 5.26 -12.43 19.67
CA ASN A 142 4.25 -11.70 18.93
C ASN A 142 4.86 -10.48 18.22
N ALA A 143 4.65 -10.34 16.92
CA ALA A 143 5.24 -9.25 16.15
C ALA A 143 4.27 -8.10 15.91
N MET A 144 4.82 -6.89 15.87
CA MET A 144 4.09 -5.67 15.52
C MET A 144 4.09 -5.46 14.00
N ILE A 145 3.48 -6.40 13.25
CA ILE A 145 3.34 -6.30 11.80
C ILE A 145 1.88 -5.96 11.46
N GLY A 146 1.68 -4.88 10.72
CA GLY A 146 0.43 -4.54 10.07
C GLY A 146 0.41 -5.06 8.63
N VAL A 147 -0.77 -5.40 8.11
CA VAL A 147 -0.95 -5.79 6.71
C VAL A 147 -2.03 -4.94 6.05
N SER A 148 -1.80 -4.54 4.80
CA SER A 148 -2.81 -3.88 3.99
C SER A 148 -2.60 -4.19 2.52
N GLY A 149 -3.65 -3.99 1.74
CA GLY A 149 -3.58 -4.13 0.29
C GLY A 149 -4.89 -3.70 -0.36
N HIS A 150 -4.77 -3.32 -1.63
CA HIS A 150 -5.91 -2.86 -2.42
C HIS A 150 -6.54 -4.03 -3.20
N SER A 151 -7.88 -4.11 -3.22
CA SER A 151 -8.61 -5.08 -4.06
C SER A 151 -8.18 -6.53 -3.77
N MET A 152 -7.61 -7.24 -4.72
CA MET A 152 -7.05 -8.59 -4.50
C MET A 152 -5.98 -8.61 -3.42
N GLY A 153 -5.20 -7.54 -3.26
CA GLY A 153 -4.27 -7.39 -2.14
C GLY A 153 -4.98 -7.26 -0.79
N GLY A 154 -6.16 -6.64 -0.76
CA GLY A 154 -7.03 -6.60 0.41
C GLY A 154 -7.52 -8.00 0.80
N PHE A 155 -7.94 -8.81 -0.17
CA PHE A 155 -8.27 -10.22 0.10
C PHE A 155 -7.04 -11.00 0.58
N SER A 156 -5.86 -10.77 0.01
CA SER A 156 -4.62 -11.39 0.48
C SER A 156 -4.31 -11.05 1.94
N SER A 157 -4.55 -9.79 2.35
CA SER A 157 -4.43 -9.35 3.74
C SER A 157 -5.40 -10.07 4.68
N ILE A 158 -6.64 -10.32 4.23
CA ILE A 158 -7.63 -11.10 4.98
C ILE A 158 -7.18 -12.55 5.14
N TYR A 159 -6.72 -13.20 4.06
CA TYR A 159 -6.20 -14.56 4.12
C TYR A 159 -4.95 -14.68 4.99
N ALA A 160 -4.07 -13.69 4.96
CA ALA A 160 -2.88 -13.67 5.81
C ALA A 160 -3.24 -13.74 7.30
N VAL A 161 -4.27 -13.02 7.74
CA VAL A 161 -4.79 -13.09 9.12
C VAL A 161 -5.30 -14.50 9.45
N ILE A 162 -6.00 -15.15 8.52
CA ILE A 162 -6.50 -16.50 8.72
C ILE A 162 -5.33 -17.49 8.90
N PHE A 163 -4.30 -17.39 8.05
CA PHE A 163 -3.13 -18.27 8.15
C PHE A 163 -2.31 -17.99 9.42
N ASP A 164 -2.20 -16.75 9.83
CA ASP A 164 -1.53 -16.37 11.07
C ASP A 164 -2.24 -16.95 12.31
N GLU A 165 -3.58 -16.97 12.35
CA GLU A 165 -4.33 -17.65 13.41
C GLU A 165 -4.18 -19.17 13.37
N MET A 166 -4.13 -19.77 12.19
CA MET A 166 -3.84 -21.19 12.06
C MET A 166 -2.42 -21.51 12.56
N GLN A 167 -1.46 -20.65 12.28
CA GLN A 167 -0.09 -20.79 12.79
C GLN A 167 -0.03 -20.56 14.29
N PHE A 168 -0.74 -19.57 14.83
CA PHE A 168 -0.83 -19.31 16.27
C PHE A 168 -1.27 -20.56 17.06
N ALA A 169 -2.22 -21.31 16.54
CA ALA A 169 -2.68 -22.55 17.19
C ALA A 169 -1.57 -23.61 17.37
N VAL A 170 -0.47 -23.49 16.64
CA VAL A 170 0.69 -24.39 16.67
C VAL A 170 1.89 -23.74 17.37
N SER A 171 2.20 -22.48 17.05
CA SER A 171 3.39 -21.77 17.52
C SER A 171 3.19 -21.07 18.86
N GLY A 172 1.97 -20.62 19.15
CA GLY A 172 1.63 -19.85 20.35
C GLY A 172 1.91 -18.36 20.25
N TYR A 173 2.37 -17.84 19.08
CA TYR A 173 2.59 -16.42 18.82
C TYR A 173 1.89 -15.98 17.52
N ARG A 174 1.62 -14.67 17.40
CA ARG A 174 1.04 -14.04 16.22
C ARG A 174 2.06 -13.14 15.53
N MET A 175 2.12 -13.22 14.21
CA MET A 175 2.96 -12.35 13.41
C MET A 175 2.24 -11.04 13.03
N ILE A 176 0.90 -11.07 12.90
CA ILE A 176 0.10 -9.93 12.42
C ILE A 176 -0.65 -9.30 13.60
N ALA A 177 -0.33 -8.05 13.90
CA ALA A 177 -0.99 -7.24 14.93
C ALA A 177 -2.18 -6.43 14.40
N ALA A 178 -2.16 -6.03 13.12
CA ALA A 178 -3.18 -5.19 12.51
C ALA A 178 -3.45 -5.54 11.05
N SER A 179 -4.69 -5.37 10.56
CA SER A 179 -5.07 -5.64 9.17
C SER A 179 -6.04 -4.59 8.64
N LEU A 180 -5.71 -3.97 7.48
CA LEU A 180 -6.54 -2.97 6.81
C LEU A 180 -6.73 -3.32 5.32
N PRO A 181 -7.66 -4.19 4.94
CA PRO A 181 -8.04 -4.35 3.55
C PRO A 181 -8.66 -3.08 2.96
N VAL A 182 -8.26 -2.73 1.73
CA VAL A 182 -8.75 -1.58 0.98
C VAL A 182 -9.51 -2.07 -0.26
N GLY A 183 -10.76 -1.68 -0.43
CA GLY A 183 -11.57 -2.15 -1.56
C GLY A 183 -11.74 -3.67 -1.58
N ALA A 184 -11.78 -4.30 -0.42
CA ALA A 184 -12.06 -5.72 -0.21
C ALA A 184 -12.78 -5.89 1.13
N ASP A 185 -13.64 -6.88 1.22
CA ASP A 185 -14.41 -7.13 2.44
C ASP A 185 -14.48 -8.60 2.83
N PHE A 186 -15.00 -8.85 4.00
CA PHE A 186 -15.05 -10.17 4.62
C PHE A 186 -16.21 -11.06 4.14
N ARG A 187 -17.15 -10.57 3.31
CA ARG A 187 -18.38 -11.31 2.92
C ARG A 187 -18.10 -12.67 2.34
N TYR A 188 -17.04 -12.83 1.57
CA TYR A 188 -16.72 -14.06 0.87
C TYR A 188 -15.97 -15.09 1.71
N VAL A 189 -15.38 -14.63 2.81
CA VAL A 189 -14.56 -15.46 3.71
C VAL A 189 -15.14 -15.55 5.12
N PHE A 190 -16.14 -14.72 5.45
CA PHE A 190 -16.65 -14.55 6.80
C PHE A 190 -17.60 -15.69 7.17
N THR A 191 -17.13 -16.54 8.05
CA THR A 191 -17.94 -17.52 8.76
C THR A 191 -17.83 -17.27 10.25
N PRO A 192 -18.76 -17.74 11.09
CA PRO A 192 -18.65 -17.58 12.54
C PRO A 192 -17.33 -18.11 13.14
N ALA A 193 -16.69 -19.07 12.50
CA ALA A 193 -15.38 -19.55 12.93
C ALA A 193 -14.25 -18.58 12.57
N ILE A 194 -14.31 -17.96 11.40
CA ILE A 194 -13.31 -16.99 10.92
C ILE A 194 -13.47 -15.64 11.63
N GLU A 195 -14.68 -15.26 12.01
CA GLU A 195 -14.93 -14.07 12.81
C GLU A 195 -14.03 -14.01 14.05
N THR A 196 -13.82 -15.15 14.71
CA THR A 196 -12.98 -15.23 15.91
C THR A 196 -11.51 -14.89 15.62
N TYR A 197 -11.01 -15.13 14.41
CA TYR A 197 -9.62 -14.84 14.02
C TYR A 197 -9.33 -13.34 13.99
N PHE A 198 -10.33 -12.53 13.71
CA PHE A 198 -10.18 -11.08 13.67
C PHE A 198 -10.43 -10.41 15.02
N GLN A 199 -10.93 -11.11 16.03
CA GLN A 199 -11.20 -10.55 17.36
C GLN A 199 -9.92 -10.33 18.18
N THR A 200 -8.82 -10.97 17.80
CA THR A 200 -7.57 -10.99 18.57
C THR A 200 -6.55 -9.97 18.09
N ARG A 201 -6.95 -9.04 17.21
CA ARG A 201 -6.08 -8.00 16.63
C ARG A 201 -6.91 -6.82 16.16
N SER A 202 -6.26 -5.67 15.96
CA SER A 202 -6.93 -4.51 15.37
C SER A 202 -7.18 -4.75 13.87
N SER A 203 -8.40 -4.55 13.43
CA SER A 203 -8.79 -4.76 12.03
C SER A 203 -9.69 -3.62 11.55
N GLY A 204 -9.33 -3.05 10.43
CA GLY A 204 -10.11 -2.03 9.74
C GLY A 204 -10.54 -2.47 8.36
N MET A 205 -11.26 -1.61 7.67
CA MET A 205 -11.63 -1.77 6.27
C MET A 205 -11.84 -0.39 5.65
N ILE A 206 -11.29 -0.18 4.45
CA ILE A 206 -11.64 0.98 3.62
C ILE A 206 -12.60 0.51 2.54
N ALA A 207 -13.85 0.92 2.67
CA ALA A 207 -14.97 0.59 1.80
C ALA A 207 -15.42 1.85 1.05
N ALA A 208 -14.80 2.15 -0.09
CA ALA A 208 -15.08 3.38 -0.83
C ALA A 208 -16.54 3.47 -1.27
N HIS A 209 -17.16 4.62 -1.00
CA HIS A 209 -18.59 4.88 -1.21
C HIS A 209 -19.07 4.53 -2.62
N TYR A 210 -18.26 4.82 -3.64
CA TYR A 210 -18.58 4.58 -5.05
C TYR A 210 -17.80 3.42 -5.66
N ASP A 211 -17.39 2.45 -4.85
CA ASP A 211 -16.66 1.28 -5.33
C ASP A 211 -17.54 0.46 -6.28
N GLN A 212 -17.21 0.47 -7.58
CA GLN A 212 -18.01 -0.14 -8.63
C GLN A 212 -18.03 -1.67 -8.59
N PHE A 213 -17.15 -2.32 -7.86
CA PHE A 213 -17.15 -3.77 -7.70
C PHE A 213 -18.12 -4.24 -6.62
N PHE A 214 -18.55 -3.32 -5.75
CA PHE A 214 -19.42 -3.61 -4.62
C PHE A 214 -20.73 -2.82 -4.67
N PHE A 215 -21.04 -2.22 -5.81
CA PHE A 215 -22.35 -1.65 -6.07
C PHE A 215 -23.39 -2.74 -6.27
N ASP A 216 -24.50 -2.63 -5.60
CA ASP A 216 -25.70 -3.36 -5.96
C ASP A 216 -26.30 -2.76 -7.23
N ASN A 217 -26.11 -3.46 -8.34
CA ASN A 217 -26.65 -3.08 -9.63
C ASN A 217 -27.86 -3.90 -9.96
N ASP A 218 -28.94 -3.83 -9.30
CA ASP A 218 -30.19 -4.44 -9.74
C ASP A 218 -30.44 -5.89 -9.40
N SER A 219 -29.56 -6.55 -8.71
CA SER A 219 -29.76 -7.98 -8.62
C SER A 219 -30.96 -8.37 -7.77
N GLY A 220 -31.50 -7.44 -6.98
CA GLY A 220 -32.40 -7.89 -5.92
C GLY A 220 -31.85 -9.12 -5.20
N ALA A 221 -30.56 -9.38 -5.43
CA ALA A 221 -29.87 -10.48 -4.83
C ALA A 221 -29.63 -10.13 -3.38
N GLU A 222 -30.16 -10.92 -2.53
CA GLU A 222 -29.87 -10.92 -1.12
C GLU A 222 -28.34 -10.89 -0.94
N GLY A 223 -27.80 -9.83 -0.34
CA GLY A 223 -26.38 -9.74 0.02
C GLY A 223 -25.52 -8.85 -0.85
N SER A 224 -25.99 -8.17 -1.89
CA SER A 224 -25.21 -7.14 -2.53
C SER A 224 -25.41 -5.81 -1.81
N VAL A 225 -24.33 -5.26 -1.32
CA VAL A 225 -24.31 -4.06 -0.48
C VAL A 225 -23.48 -3.00 -1.13
N ARG A 226 -23.97 -1.77 -1.12
CA ARG A 226 -23.18 -0.60 -1.46
C ARG A 226 -22.24 -0.30 -0.31
N TYR A 227 -21.00 -0.10 -0.58
CA TYR A 227 -20.03 0.21 0.48
C TYR A 227 -20.37 1.46 1.31
N LYS A 228 -21.04 2.45 0.75
CA LYS A 228 -21.51 3.60 1.53
C LYS A 228 -22.44 3.25 2.69
N ASP A 229 -23.15 2.14 2.59
CA ASP A 229 -24.08 1.64 3.59
C ASP A 229 -23.50 0.41 4.32
N PHE A 230 -22.21 0.12 4.17
CA PHE A 230 -21.61 -1.08 4.73
C PHE A 230 -21.66 -1.12 6.26
N THR A 231 -21.63 0.03 6.93
CA THR A 231 -21.86 0.14 8.38
C THR A 231 -23.29 -0.19 8.81
N LYS A 232 -24.22 -0.32 7.87
CA LYS A 232 -25.63 -0.71 8.10
C LYS A 232 -25.91 -2.15 7.67
N ASP A 233 -25.01 -2.72 6.87
CA ASP A 233 -25.10 -4.08 6.40
C ASP A 233 -24.84 -5.07 7.52
N SER A 234 -25.49 -6.24 7.47
CA SER A 234 -25.35 -7.26 8.51
C SER A 234 -23.92 -7.76 8.69
N VAL A 235 -23.14 -7.85 7.61
CA VAL A 235 -21.71 -8.24 7.65
C VAL A 235 -20.86 -7.12 8.25
N GLY A 236 -21.08 -5.89 7.84
CA GLY A 236 -20.38 -4.73 8.40
C GLY A 236 -20.68 -4.54 9.89
N LEU A 237 -21.96 -4.68 10.29
CA LEU A 237 -22.36 -4.63 11.70
C LEU A 237 -21.71 -5.75 12.50
N ALA A 238 -21.74 -7.00 12.00
CA ALA A 238 -21.10 -8.13 12.66
C ALA A 238 -19.58 -7.91 12.77
N PHE A 239 -18.93 -7.40 11.72
CA PHE A 239 -17.53 -7.05 11.75
C PHE A 239 -17.20 -6.04 12.84
N LEU A 240 -18.05 -5.04 13.06
CA LEU A 240 -17.91 -4.02 14.11
C LEU A 240 -18.43 -4.47 15.49
N GLY A 241 -18.84 -5.75 15.65
CA GLY A 241 -19.41 -6.26 16.88
C GLY A 241 -20.75 -5.65 17.24
N ARG A 242 -21.54 -5.22 16.24
CA ARG A 242 -22.85 -4.59 16.38
C ARG A 242 -23.92 -5.49 15.75
N THR A 243 -25.17 -5.30 16.17
CA THR A 243 -26.28 -6.14 15.71
C THR A 243 -27.46 -5.36 15.17
N VAL A 244 -27.50 -4.04 15.41
CA VAL A 244 -28.62 -3.18 15.07
C VAL A 244 -28.15 -2.04 14.16
N GLU A 245 -28.87 -1.79 13.08
CA GLU A 245 -28.63 -0.63 12.21
C GLU A 245 -28.71 0.67 13.01
N GLY A 246 -27.75 1.59 12.76
CA GLY A 246 -27.59 2.86 13.47
C GLY A 246 -26.72 2.80 14.73
N GLU A 247 -26.26 1.61 15.11
CA GLU A 247 -25.28 1.45 16.20
C GLU A 247 -23.82 1.58 15.73
N ALA A 248 -23.58 1.67 14.42
CA ALA A 248 -22.26 1.79 13.84
C ALA A 248 -22.14 3.02 12.94
N GLU A 249 -21.03 3.72 13.09
CA GLU A 249 -20.66 4.90 12.30
C GLU A 249 -19.31 4.66 11.60
N ALA A 250 -19.16 5.19 10.38
CA ALA A 250 -17.89 5.12 9.66
C ALA A 250 -16.81 5.97 10.36
N GLY A 251 -15.56 5.50 10.34
CA GLY A 251 -14.42 6.16 10.97
C GLY A 251 -14.41 6.10 12.51
N VAL A 252 -15.32 5.35 13.12
CA VAL A 252 -15.34 5.15 14.57
C VAL A 252 -14.72 3.82 14.92
N PHE A 253 -13.78 3.84 15.87
CA PHE A 253 -13.15 2.63 16.41
C PHE A 253 -14.03 2.00 17.49
N TYR A 254 -14.25 0.70 17.35
CA TYR A 254 -15.01 -0.10 18.30
C TYR A 254 -14.10 -1.13 18.94
N ASP A 255 -14.00 -1.11 20.28
CA ASP A 255 -13.21 -2.06 21.04
C ASP A 255 -13.80 -3.46 20.93
N MET A 256 -12.92 -4.43 20.71
CA MET A 256 -13.17 -5.85 20.69
C MET A 256 -12.24 -6.55 21.69
N ASP A 257 -12.47 -7.80 21.94
CA ASP A 257 -11.61 -8.61 22.80
C ASP A 257 -10.25 -8.85 22.10
N GLY A 258 -9.22 -8.08 22.49
CA GLY A 258 -7.87 -8.18 21.95
C GLY A 258 -7.55 -7.30 20.74
N GLY A 259 -8.42 -6.35 20.38
CA GLY A 259 -8.19 -5.42 19.28
C GLY A 259 -9.31 -4.43 19.07
N GLN A 260 -9.23 -3.66 17.99
CA GLN A 260 -10.24 -2.66 17.62
C GLN A 260 -10.76 -2.94 16.21
N ARG A 261 -11.94 -2.40 15.89
CA ARG A 261 -12.57 -2.48 14.57
C ARG A 261 -12.99 -1.11 14.09
N VAL A 262 -12.77 -0.85 12.79
CA VAL A 262 -13.23 0.36 12.12
C VAL A 262 -13.59 0.08 10.66
N ILE A 263 -14.58 0.79 10.13
CA ILE A 263 -14.90 0.83 8.70
C ILE A 263 -14.85 2.28 8.26
N TYR A 264 -14.04 2.58 7.25
CA TYR A 264 -13.99 3.88 6.57
C TYR A 264 -14.78 3.80 5.27
N THR A 265 -15.50 4.87 4.92
CA THR A 265 -16.31 4.95 3.69
C THR A 265 -16.02 6.22 2.90
N PRO A 266 -14.77 6.41 2.41
CA PRO A 266 -14.41 7.63 1.69
C PRO A 266 -15.22 7.79 0.40
N ASP A 267 -15.47 9.03 -0.02
CA ASP A 267 -16.23 9.37 -1.22
C ASP A 267 -15.43 9.13 -2.52
N GLU A 268 -15.04 7.89 -2.74
CA GLU A 268 -14.12 7.45 -3.78
C GLU A 268 -14.65 6.27 -4.59
N THR A 269 -14.05 6.04 -5.76
CA THR A 269 -14.23 4.82 -6.54
C THR A 269 -13.13 3.81 -6.23
N HIS A 270 -13.32 2.54 -6.62
CA HIS A 270 -12.34 1.48 -6.39
C HIS A 270 -10.90 1.85 -6.80
N PRO A 271 -10.61 2.36 -8.02
CA PRO A 271 -9.24 2.74 -8.38
C PRO A 271 -8.75 4.00 -7.66
N GLN A 272 -9.62 4.90 -7.20
CA GLN A 272 -9.19 6.12 -6.49
C GLN A 272 -8.54 5.82 -5.15
N ASN A 273 -8.85 4.70 -4.51
CA ASN A 273 -8.20 4.30 -3.25
C ASN A 273 -6.67 4.23 -3.36
N THR A 274 -6.13 4.02 -4.54
CA THR A 274 -4.67 3.92 -4.73
C THR A 274 -3.97 5.27 -4.91
N TRP A 275 -4.71 6.38 -4.97
CA TRP A 275 -4.16 7.72 -5.21
C TRP A 275 -5.03 8.83 -4.58
N SER A 276 -5.50 8.60 -3.38
CA SER A 276 -6.35 9.52 -2.64
C SER A 276 -5.72 9.98 -1.33
N LEU A 277 -5.93 11.26 -1.01
CA LEU A 277 -5.53 11.82 0.27
C LEU A 277 -6.39 11.27 1.41
N GLU A 278 -7.68 11.04 1.18
CA GLU A 278 -8.61 10.53 2.20
C GLU A 278 -8.30 9.07 2.54
N THR A 279 -8.08 8.21 1.55
CA THR A 279 -7.58 6.84 1.79
C THR A 279 -6.24 6.83 2.52
N GLY A 280 -5.31 7.73 2.15
CA GLY A 280 -4.05 7.90 2.85
C GLY A 280 -4.22 8.33 4.31
N GLU A 281 -5.15 9.25 4.59
CA GLU A 281 -5.48 9.70 5.94
C GLU A 281 -6.05 8.55 6.78
N ASN A 282 -7.02 7.82 6.24
CA ASN A 282 -7.63 6.67 6.89
C ASN A 282 -6.61 5.55 7.18
N MET A 283 -5.67 5.31 6.27
CA MET A 283 -4.61 4.31 6.46
C MET A 283 -3.65 4.71 7.58
N ILE A 284 -3.22 5.96 7.62
CA ILE A 284 -2.33 6.48 8.67
C ILE A 284 -3.03 6.40 10.02
N GLU A 285 -4.25 6.92 10.12
CA GLU A 285 -5.06 6.90 11.34
C GLU A 285 -5.25 5.46 11.84
N PHE A 286 -5.60 4.54 10.94
CA PHE A 286 -5.79 3.14 11.32
C PHE A 286 -4.53 2.52 11.93
N PHE A 287 -3.37 2.65 11.28
CA PHE A 287 -2.15 2.04 11.81
C PHE A 287 -1.64 2.74 13.08
N GLU A 288 -1.85 4.05 13.22
CA GLU A 288 -1.57 4.79 14.45
C GLU A 288 -2.39 4.24 15.63
N GLU A 289 -3.70 4.16 15.49
CA GLU A 289 -4.60 3.65 16.53
C GLU A 289 -4.38 2.16 16.80
N ALA A 290 -4.28 1.36 15.75
CA ALA A 290 -4.08 -0.08 15.86
C ALA A 290 -2.78 -0.43 16.59
N PHE A 291 -1.66 0.19 16.24
CA PHE A 291 -0.39 -0.06 16.94
C PHE A 291 -0.36 0.56 18.33
N THR A 292 -1.00 1.70 18.57
CA THR A 292 -1.15 2.25 19.92
C THR A 292 -1.85 1.23 20.82
N TYR A 293 -2.95 0.66 20.38
CA TYR A 293 -3.68 -0.36 21.11
C TYR A 293 -2.85 -1.64 21.35
N GLN A 294 -2.19 -2.15 20.29
CA GLN A 294 -1.44 -3.40 20.37
C GLN A 294 -0.16 -3.27 21.21
N LEU A 295 0.55 -2.15 21.15
CA LEU A 295 1.71 -1.88 21.99
C LEU A 295 1.34 -1.85 23.48
N ASP A 296 0.19 -1.23 23.82
CA ASP A 296 -0.32 -1.25 25.20
C ASP A 296 -0.70 -2.68 25.64
N LEU A 297 -1.42 -3.42 24.78
CA LEU A 297 -1.85 -4.80 25.04
C LEU A 297 -0.66 -5.73 25.36
N TYR A 298 0.44 -5.60 24.61
CA TYR A 298 1.65 -6.42 24.77
C TYR A 298 2.70 -5.80 25.71
N ASN A 299 2.39 -4.66 26.36
CA ASN A 299 3.30 -3.93 27.27
C ASN A 299 4.62 -3.54 26.62
N LEU A 300 4.60 -3.18 25.36
CA LEU A 300 5.76 -2.77 24.55
C LEU A 300 6.02 -1.26 24.57
N GLY A 301 5.30 -0.49 25.38
CA GLY A 301 5.45 0.96 25.46
C GLY A 301 4.49 1.72 24.54
N THR A 302 4.94 2.81 23.95
CA THR A 302 4.16 3.72 23.12
C THR A 302 4.80 3.93 21.75
N LEU A 303 4.06 4.48 20.79
CA LEU A 303 4.61 4.84 19.47
C LEU A 303 5.82 5.78 19.58
N ALA A 304 5.84 6.67 20.57
CA ALA A 304 6.95 7.61 20.78
C ALA A 304 8.26 6.91 21.21
N ASP A 305 8.19 5.75 21.83
CA ASP A 305 9.37 4.97 22.22
C ASP A 305 10.11 4.40 20.99
N TYR A 306 9.44 4.36 19.84
CA TYR A 306 9.96 3.90 18.53
C TYR A 306 10.14 5.04 17.54
N ASP A 307 10.19 6.30 17.99
CA ASP A 307 10.29 7.50 17.15
C ASP A 307 9.18 7.63 16.09
N ILE A 308 8.02 6.99 16.31
CA ILE A 308 6.89 7.05 15.39
C ILE A 308 6.14 8.36 15.56
N GLN A 309 6.00 9.09 14.47
CA GLN A 309 5.28 10.36 14.39
C GLN A 309 3.79 10.11 14.16
N THR A 310 2.96 10.75 14.98
CA THR A 310 1.51 10.66 14.92
C THR A 310 0.90 11.75 14.05
N GLY A 311 -0.33 11.50 13.59
CA GLY A 311 -1.15 12.41 12.81
C GLY A 311 -1.22 12.08 11.33
N SER A 312 -2.47 12.01 10.84
CA SER A 312 -2.80 11.61 9.46
C SER A 312 -2.70 12.74 8.44
N THR A 313 -2.56 13.99 8.90
CA THR A 313 -2.46 15.18 8.03
C THR A 313 -1.03 15.43 7.52
N GLY A 314 -0.89 16.36 6.57
CA GLY A 314 0.43 16.77 6.07
C GLY A 314 1.08 15.73 5.15
N GLN A 315 0.29 14.98 4.42
CA GLN A 315 0.76 13.99 3.44
C GLN A 315 1.57 14.66 2.31
N VAL A 316 2.62 13.97 1.87
CA VAL A 316 3.55 14.46 0.82
C VAL A 316 3.66 13.53 -0.40
N TRP A 317 3.13 12.31 -0.34
CA TRP A 317 3.23 11.32 -1.42
C TRP A 317 2.80 11.89 -2.78
N TRP A 318 1.76 12.71 -2.83
CA TRP A 318 1.24 13.34 -4.04
C TRP A 318 2.28 14.25 -4.75
N LEU A 319 3.30 14.75 -4.01
CA LEU A 319 4.40 15.51 -4.61
C LEU A 319 5.27 14.62 -5.50
N LYS A 320 5.47 13.34 -5.13
CA LYS A 320 6.17 12.38 -5.98
C LYS A 320 5.44 12.23 -7.31
N GLU A 321 4.11 12.04 -7.25
CA GLU A 321 3.25 11.93 -8.44
C GLU A 321 3.29 13.21 -9.29
N ALA A 322 3.26 14.38 -8.67
CA ALA A 322 3.37 15.65 -9.38
C ALA A 322 4.73 15.79 -10.10
N PHE A 323 5.83 15.42 -9.45
CA PHE A 323 7.15 15.42 -10.09
C PHE A 323 7.24 14.37 -11.20
N THR A 324 6.73 13.17 -10.99
CA THR A 324 6.66 12.12 -12.02
C THR A 324 5.89 12.60 -13.25
N GLY A 325 4.73 13.23 -13.05
CA GLY A 325 3.93 13.83 -14.13
C GLY A 325 4.69 14.91 -14.91
N ILE A 326 5.38 15.82 -14.22
CA ILE A 326 6.24 16.85 -14.86
C ILE A 326 7.35 16.20 -15.69
N GLY A 327 8.01 15.18 -15.15
CA GLY A 327 9.07 14.43 -15.84
C GLY A 327 8.55 13.76 -17.12
N LEU A 328 7.40 13.09 -17.04
CA LEU A 328 6.75 12.46 -18.19
C LEU A 328 6.38 13.48 -19.28
N VAL A 329 5.79 14.60 -18.91
CA VAL A 329 5.48 15.69 -19.86
C VAL A 329 6.76 16.20 -20.55
N ALA A 330 7.84 16.41 -19.80
CA ALA A 330 9.11 16.84 -20.36
C ALA A 330 9.67 15.80 -21.35
N LEU A 331 9.63 14.51 -21.02
CA LEU A 331 10.03 13.41 -21.92
C LEU A 331 9.19 13.37 -23.20
N PHE A 332 7.88 13.49 -23.10
CA PHE A 332 7.00 13.57 -24.26
C PHE A 332 7.34 14.77 -25.16
N MET A 333 7.58 15.95 -24.56
CA MET A 333 7.96 17.14 -25.31
C MET A 333 9.32 17.01 -26.00
N MET A 334 10.23 16.16 -25.54
CA MET A 334 11.52 15.91 -26.21
C MET A 334 11.36 15.27 -27.59
N ILE A 335 10.27 14.62 -27.91
CA ILE A 335 10.01 14.01 -29.22
C ILE A 335 10.17 15.07 -30.32
N ILE A 336 9.67 16.30 -30.11
CA ILE A 336 9.70 17.38 -31.12
C ILE A 336 11.13 17.81 -31.46
N PRO A 337 11.99 18.22 -30.50
CA PRO A 337 13.35 18.61 -30.81
C PRO A 337 14.22 17.45 -31.30
N VAL A 338 14.00 16.22 -30.81
CA VAL A 338 14.68 15.00 -31.31
C VAL A 338 14.33 14.76 -32.77
N PHE A 339 13.04 14.80 -33.14
CA PHE A 339 12.61 14.71 -34.52
C PHE A 339 13.24 15.79 -35.40
N GLY A 340 13.26 17.05 -34.92
CA GLY A 340 13.91 18.16 -35.63
C GLY A 340 15.40 17.93 -35.86
N LEU A 341 16.11 17.32 -34.91
CA LEU A 341 17.54 16.99 -35.05
C LEU A 341 17.75 15.85 -36.05
N ILE A 342 16.99 14.76 -35.92
CA ILE A 342 17.06 13.61 -36.84
C ILE A 342 16.75 14.08 -38.27
N SER A 343 15.70 14.85 -38.46
CA SER A 343 15.29 15.37 -39.77
C SER A 343 16.34 16.29 -40.43
N SER A 344 17.22 16.89 -39.61
CA SER A 344 18.32 17.74 -40.11
C SER A 344 19.54 16.97 -40.60
N LEU A 345 19.60 15.63 -40.40
CA LEU A 345 20.71 14.80 -40.85
C LEU A 345 20.70 14.67 -42.39
N PRO A 346 21.87 14.69 -43.04
CA PRO A 346 21.97 14.63 -44.51
C PRO A 346 21.25 13.44 -45.17
N VAL A 347 21.17 12.32 -44.45
CA VAL A 347 20.49 11.11 -44.96
C VAL A 347 19.00 11.31 -45.17
N PHE A 348 18.36 12.20 -44.41
CA PHE A 348 16.93 12.49 -44.50
C PHE A 348 16.59 13.65 -45.44
N ASN A 349 17.58 14.45 -45.87
CA ASN A 349 17.35 15.56 -46.82
C ASN A 349 16.70 15.12 -48.13
N LYS A 350 16.82 13.83 -48.51
CA LYS A 350 16.21 13.25 -49.71
C LYS A 350 14.75 12.80 -49.50
N VAL A 351 14.29 12.76 -48.25
CA VAL A 351 12.93 12.29 -47.89
C VAL A 351 11.94 13.46 -47.88
N TYR A 352 12.44 14.68 -47.66
CA TYR A 352 11.61 15.87 -47.75
C TYR A 352 11.29 16.13 -49.24
N ALA A 353 10.07 15.83 -49.63
CA ALA A 353 9.54 16.30 -50.91
C ALA A 353 9.55 17.82 -50.85
N ASP A 354 10.10 18.46 -51.88
CA ASP A 354 9.96 19.89 -52.07
C ASP A 354 8.47 20.21 -52.14
N GLY A 355 7.93 20.73 -51.05
CA GLY A 355 6.56 21.22 -51.00
C GLY A 355 6.47 22.47 -51.87
N LYS A 356 6.14 22.26 -53.14
CA LYS A 356 5.67 23.29 -54.06
C LYS A 356 4.18 23.29 -54.09
#